data_40034bfc6b157326b1ff8d207450a8bd
#
_entry.id   40034bfc6b157326b1ff8d207450a8bd
#
_cell.length_a   1.000
_cell.length_b   1.000
_cell.length_c   1.000
_cell.angle_alpha   90.00
_cell.angle_beta   90.00
_cell.angle_gamma   90.00
#
_symmetry.space_group_name_H-M   'P 1'
#
loop_
_entity.id
_entity.type
_entity.pdbx_description
1 polymer ?
#
loop_
_entity_poly.entity_id
_entity_poly.type
_entity_poly.pdbx_seq_one_letter_code
_entity_poly.pdbx_strand_id
1 'polypeptide(L)'
;MTEREKMLSGALYASEDPELAAARIRARTLCGRLNQTPPEEREAQEEIIRRLFASVGENSTVNPVFWCDYGSNITAGDNFYVNYNCVILDCAPVTFGDNVLSAPNCGFYTAGHPLDAPTRNAGLEYARPITVGSDVWFGGNVVVLPGVTIGYGSVIGAGSVVTRDVPPGVLAAGNPCRVIRRLVPEEG
;
A
#
# COMPACT_ATOMS: atom_id res chain seq x y z
N MET A 1 -9.31 24.84 -1.02
CA MET A 1 -8.92 23.41 -1.00
C MET A 1 -9.66 22.73 0.13
N THR A 2 -10.39 21.66 -0.17
CA THR A 2 -10.98 20.76 0.85
C THR A 2 -9.88 20.00 1.59
N GLU A 3 -10.19 19.41 2.75
CA GLU A 3 -9.21 18.58 3.48
C GLU A 3 -8.76 17.37 2.64
N ARG A 4 -9.66 16.82 1.82
CA ARG A 4 -9.32 15.77 0.85
C ARG A 4 -8.33 16.25 -0.23
N GLU A 5 -8.52 17.42 -0.80
CA GLU A 5 -7.57 18.01 -1.75
C GLU A 5 -6.20 18.26 -1.12
N LYS A 6 -6.17 18.75 0.13
CA LYS A 6 -4.93 18.91 0.90
C LYS A 6 -4.23 17.57 1.11
N MET A 7 -4.96 16.56 1.58
CA MET A 7 -4.45 15.20 1.78
C MET A 7 -3.78 14.65 0.51
N LEU A 8 -4.48 14.71 -0.63
CA LEU A 8 -3.97 14.19 -1.90
C LEU A 8 -2.81 15.01 -2.49
N SER A 9 -2.70 16.30 -2.15
CA SER A 9 -1.60 17.17 -2.59
C SER A 9 -0.35 17.08 -1.72
N GLY A 10 -0.40 16.34 -0.60
CA GLY A 10 0.69 16.24 0.36
C GLY A 10 0.81 17.42 1.33
N ALA A 11 -0.17 18.33 1.34
CA ALA A 11 -0.27 19.39 2.32
C ALA A 11 -0.72 18.86 3.69
N LEU A 12 -0.56 19.65 4.73
CA LEU A 12 -1.15 19.32 6.04
C LEU A 12 -2.67 19.39 5.95
N TYR A 13 -3.34 18.38 6.47
CA TYR A 13 -4.80 18.25 6.47
C TYR A 13 -5.32 17.77 7.82
N ALA A 14 -6.58 18.07 8.11
CA ALA A 14 -7.28 17.60 9.30
C ALA A 14 -7.92 16.23 9.00
N SER A 15 -7.38 15.15 9.58
CA SER A 15 -7.81 13.78 9.29
C SER A 15 -9.24 13.47 9.76
N GLU A 16 -9.75 14.23 10.75
CA GLU A 16 -11.10 14.07 11.28
C GLU A 16 -12.18 14.87 10.52
N ASP A 17 -11.83 15.41 9.34
CA ASP A 17 -12.82 16.03 8.46
C ASP A 17 -13.97 15.04 8.16
N PRO A 18 -15.25 15.51 8.19
CA PRO A 18 -16.41 14.61 8.00
C PRO A 18 -16.41 13.83 6.68
N GLU A 19 -15.93 14.41 5.56
CA GLU A 19 -15.81 13.71 4.27
C GLU A 19 -14.81 12.57 4.37
N LEU A 20 -13.64 12.83 4.96
CA LEU A 20 -12.59 11.82 5.15
C LEU A 20 -13.03 10.73 6.12
N ALA A 21 -13.69 11.08 7.22
CA ALA A 21 -14.22 10.12 8.19
C ALA A 21 -15.26 9.19 7.55
N ALA A 22 -16.19 9.73 6.77
CA ALA A 22 -17.20 8.93 6.06
C ALA A 22 -16.55 7.98 5.04
N ALA A 23 -15.53 8.44 4.31
CA ALA A 23 -14.80 7.60 3.34
C ALA A 23 -14.04 6.44 4.04
N ARG A 24 -13.41 6.68 5.19
CA ARG A 24 -12.77 5.63 6.00
C ARG A 24 -13.80 4.61 6.53
N ILE A 25 -14.98 5.04 6.97
CA ILE A 25 -16.05 4.13 7.41
C ILE A 25 -16.47 3.22 6.25
N ARG A 26 -16.64 3.77 5.04
CA ARG A 26 -16.95 2.98 3.84
C ARG A 26 -15.89 1.91 3.57
N ALA A 27 -14.61 2.29 3.58
CA ALA A 27 -13.51 1.36 3.35
C ALA A 27 -13.45 0.26 4.42
N ARG A 28 -13.55 0.61 5.71
CA ARG A 28 -13.59 -0.36 6.81
C ARG A 28 -14.75 -1.35 6.68
N THR A 29 -15.91 -0.89 6.22
CA THR A 29 -17.06 -1.78 5.98
C THR A 29 -16.76 -2.79 4.87
N LEU A 30 -16.12 -2.37 3.77
CA LEU A 30 -15.74 -3.27 2.69
C LEU A 30 -14.62 -4.24 3.10
N CYS A 31 -13.59 -3.74 3.80
CA CYS A 31 -12.54 -4.60 4.37
C CYS A 31 -13.13 -5.65 5.34
N GLY A 32 -14.05 -5.23 6.21
CA GLY A 32 -14.74 -6.16 7.13
C GLY A 32 -15.52 -7.26 6.40
N ARG A 33 -16.18 -6.92 5.28
CA ARG A 33 -16.87 -7.90 4.43
C ARG A 33 -15.86 -8.84 3.76
N LEU A 34 -14.80 -8.31 3.16
CA LEU A 34 -13.73 -9.12 2.54
C LEU A 34 -13.16 -10.13 3.54
N ASN A 35 -12.85 -9.66 4.75
CA ASN A 35 -12.26 -10.48 5.81
C ASN A 35 -13.18 -11.57 6.36
N GLN A 36 -14.49 -11.47 6.12
CA GLN A 36 -15.51 -12.44 6.55
C GLN A 36 -16.01 -13.31 5.38
N THR A 37 -15.67 -12.98 4.14
CA THR A 37 -16.08 -13.77 2.96
C THR A 37 -15.32 -15.10 2.94
N PRO A 38 -16.03 -16.23 2.86
CA PRO A 38 -15.42 -17.55 2.77
C PRO A 38 -14.38 -17.66 1.63
N PRO A 39 -13.28 -18.40 1.83
CA PRO A 39 -12.22 -18.50 0.83
C PRO A 39 -12.65 -19.19 -0.47
N GLU A 40 -13.71 -19.97 -0.46
CA GLU A 40 -14.32 -20.58 -1.65
C GLU A 40 -15.15 -19.59 -2.50
N GLU A 41 -15.59 -18.46 -1.91
CA GLU A 41 -16.38 -17.43 -2.60
C GLU A 41 -15.48 -16.38 -3.30
N ARG A 42 -14.62 -16.83 -4.21
CA ARG A 42 -13.63 -15.98 -4.89
C ARG A 42 -14.25 -14.82 -5.67
N GLU A 43 -15.34 -15.07 -6.40
CA GLU A 43 -16.03 -14.01 -7.16
C GLU A 43 -16.54 -12.89 -6.25
N ALA A 44 -17.07 -13.24 -5.07
CA ALA A 44 -17.51 -12.26 -4.09
C ALA A 44 -16.34 -11.46 -3.51
N GLN A 45 -15.20 -12.09 -3.25
CA GLN A 45 -13.98 -11.40 -2.81
C GLN A 45 -13.48 -10.43 -3.88
N GLU A 46 -13.42 -10.87 -5.14
CA GLU A 46 -13.02 -10.00 -6.28
C GLU A 46 -13.96 -8.81 -6.46
N GLU A 47 -15.27 -9.02 -6.34
CA GLU A 47 -16.24 -7.91 -6.43
C GLU A 47 -16.01 -6.88 -5.32
N ILE A 48 -15.76 -7.33 -4.08
CA ILE A 48 -15.48 -6.43 -2.96
C ILE A 48 -14.21 -5.63 -3.23
N ILE A 49 -13.14 -6.25 -3.73
CA ILE A 49 -11.88 -5.58 -4.04
C ILE A 49 -12.07 -4.54 -5.16
N ARG A 50 -12.79 -4.88 -6.24
CA ARG A 50 -13.12 -3.91 -7.31
C ARG A 50 -13.94 -2.72 -6.83
N ARG A 51 -14.75 -2.89 -5.79
CA ARG A 51 -15.52 -1.80 -5.17
C ARG A 51 -14.69 -0.99 -4.16
N LEU A 52 -13.67 -1.59 -3.59
CA LEU A 52 -12.79 -0.99 -2.59
C LEU A 52 -11.69 -0.15 -3.25
N PHE A 53 -10.97 -0.72 -4.23
CA PHE A 53 -9.84 -0.08 -4.90
C PHE A 53 -10.31 0.91 -5.99
N ALA A 54 -9.45 1.89 -6.30
CA ALA A 54 -9.64 2.77 -7.45
C ALA A 54 -9.65 1.98 -8.76
N SER A 55 -8.71 1.05 -8.89
CA SER A 55 -8.68 0.03 -9.96
C SER A 55 -7.85 -1.17 -9.53
N VAL A 56 -8.17 -2.33 -10.08
CA VAL A 56 -7.41 -3.56 -9.93
C VAL A 56 -7.49 -4.36 -11.22
N GLY A 57 -6.33 -4.85 -11.67
CA GLY A 57 -6.21 -5.66 -12.88
C GLY A 57 -6.74 -7.08 -12.71
N GLU A 58 -6.66 -7.84 -13.79
CA GLU A 58 -7.13 -9.23 -13.85
C GLU A 58 -6.26 -10.17 -13.01
N ASN A 59 -6.82 -11.32 -12.61
CA ASN A 59 -6.14 -12.38 -11.84
C ASN A 59 -5.54 -11.91 -10.52
N SER A 60 -6.10 -10.86 -9.93
CA SER A 60 -5.59 -10.27 -8.69
C SER A 60 -6.25 -10.91 -7.46
N THR A 61 -5.48 -11.06 -6.39
CA THR A 61 -5.93 -11.68 -5.14
C THR A 61 -5.48 -10.85 -3.94
N VAL A 62 -6.41 -10.57 -3.03
CA VAL A 62 -6.12 -9.96 -1.71
C VAL A 62 -6.65 -10.89 -0.63
N ASN A 63 -5.74 -11.56 0.06
CA ASN A 63 -6.11 -12.49 1.12
C ASN A 63 -6.45 -11.78 2.43
N PRO A 64 -7.42 -12.28 3.21
CA PRO A 64 -7.70 -11.78 4.55
C PRO A 64 -6.56 -12.13 5.54
N VAL A 65 -6.33 -11.37 6.57
CA VAL A 65 -7.00 -10.13 6.97
C VAL A 65 -6.35 -8.96 6.23
N PHE A 66 -7.18 -8.12 5.58
CA PHE A 66 -6.71 -6.94 4.86
C PHE A 66 -7.39 -5.68 5.39
N TRP A 67 -6.63 -4.60 5.53
CA TRP A 67 -7.15 -3.28 5.91
C TRP A 67 -6.53 -2.18 5.08
N CYS A 68 -7.33 -1.16 4.78
CA CYS A 68 -6.86 0.11 4.20
C CYS A 68 -7.65 1.28 4.78
N ASP A 69 -7.16 2.51 4.56
CA ASP A 69 -7.85 3.70 5.02
C ASP A 69 -9.03 4.08 4.14
N TYR A 70 -8.82 4.18 2.84
CA TYR A 70 -9.83 4.62 1.87
C TYR A 70 -10.11 3.59 0.78
N GLY A 71 -9.11 2.82 0.37
CA GLY A 71 -9.14 1.92 -0.76
C GLY A 71 -9.20 2.65 -2.12
N SER A 72 -9.92 3.76 -2.16
CA SER A 72 -10.11 4.57 -3.37
C SER A 72 -8.84 5.25 -3.90
N ASN A 73 -7.75 5.18 -3.18
CA ASN A 73 -6.44 5.69 -3.60
C ASN A 73 -5.46 4.55 -3.94
N ILE A 74 -5.94 3.30 -3.98
CA ILE A 74 -5.13 2.13 -4.35
C ILE A 74 -5.41 1.77 -5.80
N THR A 75 -4.34 1.66 -6.59
CA THR A 75 -4.37 1.17 -7.97
C THR A 75 -3.40 0.01 -8.09
N ALA A 76 -3.85 -1.11 -8.68
CA ALA A 76 -3.02 -2.28 -8.93
C ALA A 76 -3.21 -2.78 -10.36
N GLY A 77 -2.12 -3.23 -10.98
CA GLY A 77 -2.12 -3.87 -12.29
C GLY A 77 -2.60 -5.32 -12.24
N ASP A 78 -2.31 -6.08 -13.30
CA ASP A 78 -2.67 -7.48 -13.43
C ASP A 78 -1.82 -8.39 -12.53
N ASN A 79 -2.38 -9.53 -12.12
CA ASN A 79 -1.71 -10.53 -11.29
C ASN A 79 -1.19 -9.98 -9.94
N PHE A 80 -1.88 -8.97 -9.39
CA PHE A 80 -1.54 -8.41 -8.09
C PHE A 80 -1.91 -9.40 -6.97
N TYR A 81 -0.93 -9.78 -6.15
CA TYR A 81 -1.14 -10.74 -5.07
C TYR A 81 -0.73 -10.15 -3.72
N VAL A 82 -1.68 -10.10 -2.80
CA VAL A 82 -1.47 -9.71 -1.40
C VAL A 82 -1.77 -10.89 -0.49
N ASN A 83 -0.77 -11.29 0.28
CA ASN A 83 -0.90 -12.36 1.27
C ASN A 83 -1.55 -11.85 2.56
N TYR A 84 -1.63 -12.71 3.59
CA TYR A 84 -2.36 -12.45 4.83
C TYR A 84 -1.82 -11.27 5.65
N ASN A 85 -2.71 -10.61 6.37
CA ASN A 85 -2.42 -9.55 7.36
C ASN A 85 -1.69 -8.34 6.77
N CYS A 86 -1.97 -7.98 5.53
CA CYS A 86 -1.40 -6.79 4.93
C CYS A 86 -2.26 -5.55 5.19
N VAL A 87 -1.58 -4.39 5.32
CA VAL A 87 -2.21 -3.09 5.58
C VAL A 87 -1.71 -2.07 4.56
N ILE A 88 -2.63 -1.33 3.95
CA ILE A 88 -2.31 -0.20 3.07
C ILE A 88 -2.99 1.07 3.61
N LEU A 89 -2.21 1.98 4.20
CA LEU A 89 -2.72 3.29 4.62
C LEU A 89 -2.63 4.26 3.44
N ASP A 90 -3.69 4.30 2.65
CA ASP A 90 -3.76 5.00 1.37
C ASP A 90 -4.31 6.43 1.49
N CYS A 91 -3.77 7.23 2.41
CA CYS A 91 -4.07 8.66 2.51
C CYS A 91 -3.55 9.45 1.29
N ALA A 92 -2.50 8.96 0.62
CA ALA A 92 -2.07 9.37 -0.71
C ALA A 92 -2.12 8.17 -1.67
N PRO A 93 -2.01 8.39 -3.00
CA PRO A 93 -2.03 7.29 -3.96
C PRO A 93 -0.99 6.20 -3.67
N VAL A 94 -1.43 4.94 -3.74
CA VAL A 94 -0.57 3.77 -3.72
C VAL A 94 -0.77 3.03 -5.04
N THR A 95 0.27 3.00 -5.86
CA THR A 95 0.22 2.40 -7.19
C THR A 95 1.12 1.19 -7.25
N PHE A 96 0.56 0.06 -7.69
CA PHE A 96 1.29 -1.17 -7.98
C PHE A 96 1.19 -1.47 -9.48
N GLY A 97 2.32 -1.82 -10.10
CA GLY A 97 2.36 -2.34 -11.47
C GLY A 97 1.81 -3.78 -11.55
N ASP A 98 2.10 -4.45 -12.66
CA ASP A 98 1.71 -5.84 -12.88
C ASP A 98 2.63 -6.82 -12.14
N ASN A 99 2.11 -8.03 -11.85
CA ASN A 99 2.87 -9.13 -11.24
C ASN A 99 3.53 -8.77 -9.90
N VAL A 100 2.91 -7.93 -9.12
CA VAL A 100 3.44 -7.57 -7.78
C VAL A 100 2.99 -8.61 -6.76
N LEU A 101 3.95 -9.19 -6.04
CA LEU A 101 3.72 -10.18 -5.00
C LEU A 101 4.08 -9.62 -3.63
N SER A 102 3.13 -9.61 -2.71
CA SER A 102 3.34 -9.22 -1.31
C SER A 102 3.16 -10.43 -0.40
N ALA A 103 4.20 -10.82 0.32
CA ALA A 103 4.14 -11.87 1.33
C ALA A 103 3.40 -11.38 2.60
N PRO A 104 3.17 -12.23 3.62
CA PRO A 104 2.37 -11.86 4.79
C PRO A 104 2.93 -10.68 5.59
N ASN A 105 2.03 -9.97 6.27
CA ASN A 105 2.31 -8.89 7.21
C ASN A 105 3.04 -7.68 6.59
N CYS A 106 2.83 -7.41 5.30
CA CYS A 106 3.40 -6.23 4.67
C CYS A 106 2.55 -4.98 4.95
N GLY A 107 3.23 -3.85 5.14
CA GLY A 107 2.61 -2.55 5.35
C GLY A 107 3.08 -1.50 4.34
N PHE A 108 2.13 -0.80 3.72
CA PHE A 108 2.40 0.31 2.80
C PHE A 108 1.76 1.56 3.39
N TYR A 109 2.57 2.47 3.93
CA TYR A 109 2.07 3.59 4.73
C TYR A 109 2.37 4.90 4.03
N THR A 110 1.35 5.54 3.47
CA THR A 110 1.49 6.88 2.85
C THR A 110 1.36 8.01 3.85
N ALA A 111 0.69 7.75 4.99
CA ALA A 111 0.43 8.73 6.03
C ALA A 111 1.64 8.99 6.93
N GLY A 112 1.75 10.22 7.38
CA GLY A 112 2.72 10.63 8.38
C GLY A 112 2.20 11.78 9.24
N HIS A 113 2.80 11.93 10.40
CA HIS A 113 2.49 13.02 11.32
C HIS A 113 3.65 14.01 11.40
N PRO A 114 3.39 15.33 11.60
CA PRO A 114 4.42 16.30 11.89
C PRO A 114 5.30 15.89 13.07
N LEU A 115 6.61 16.11 12.95
CA LEU A 115 7.54 15.75 14.02
C LEU A 115 7.39 16.70 15.22
N ASP A 116 7.00 17.95 14.99
CA ASP A 116 6.72 18.86 16.10
C ASP A 116 5.40 18.49 16.80
N ALA A 117 5.48 18.38 18.11
CA ALA A 117 4.37 17.92 18.92
C ALA A 117 3.14 18.85 18.89
N PRO A 118 3.26 20.17 18.92
CA PRO A 118 2.11 21.08 18.81
C PRO A 118 1.28 20.85 17.56
N THR A 119 1.89 20.78 16.38
CA THR A 119 1.19 20.54 15.10
C THR A 119 0.58 19.14 15.04
N ARG A 120 1.30 18.12 15.51
CA ARG A 120 0.78 16.76 15.61
C ARG A 120 -0.43 16.65 16.55
N ASN A 121 -0.37 17.29 17.71
CA ASN A 121 -1.44 17.26 18.68
C ASN A 121 -2.68 18.08 18.25
N ALA A 122 -2.52 18.98 17.27
CA ALA A 122 -3.63 19.66 16.62
C ALA A 122 -4.41 18.74 15.64
N GLY A 123 -4.01 17.45 15.50
CA GLY A 123 -4.68 16.48 14.65
C GLY A 123 -4.34 16.62 13.17
N LEU A 124 -3.23 17.29 12.84
CA LEU A 124 -2.78 17.45 11.46
C LEU A 124 -1.89 16.28 11.02
N GLU A 125 -2.11 15.87 9.79
CA GLU A 125 -1.38 14.81 9.11
C GLU A 125 -0.88 15.28 7.75
N TYR A 126 0.06 14.56 7.16
CA TYR A 126 0.42 14.67 5.76
C TYR A 126 0.46 13.28 5.12
N ALA A 127 0.40 13.21 3.80
CA ALA A 127 0.56 11.95 3.10
C ALA A 127 1.47 12.12 1.88
N ARG A 128 2.21 11.05 1.52
CA ARG A 128 3.04 11.01 0.31
C ARG A 128 2.81 9.71 -0.43
N PRO A 129 2.72 9.74 -1.77
CA PRO A 129 2.39 8.56 -2.56
C PRO A 129 3.48 7.49 -2.48
N ILE A 130 3.06 6.23 -2.63
CA ILE A 130 3.97 5.09 -2.81
C ILE A 130 3.75 4.56 -4.23
N THR A 131 4.85 4.33 -4.95
CA THR A 131 4.82 3.76 -6.30
C THR A 131 5.67 2.50 -6.36
N VAL A 132 5.09 1.40 -6.83
CA VAL A 132 5.75 0.12 -7.00
C VAL A 132 5.66 -0.27 -8.47
N GLY A 133 6.80 -0.51 -9.10
CA GLY A 133 6.87 -0.98 -10.49
C GLY A 133 6.35 -2.42 -10.64
N SER A 134 6.28 -2.90 -11.87
CA SER A 134 5.91 -4.28 -12.18
C SER A 134 6.97 -5.29 -11.73
N ASP A 135 6.58 -6.55 -11.55
CA ASP A 135 7.47 -7.67 -11.24
C ASP A 135 8.24 -7.51 -9.91
N VAL A 136 7.64 -6.83 -8.94
CA VAL A 136 8.25 -6.62 -7.60
C VAL A 136 7.75 -7.67 -6.61
N TRP A 137 8.69 -8.26 -5.86
CA TRP A 137 8.38 -9.17 -4.78
C TRP A 137 8.79 -8.62 -3.41
N PHE A 138 7.83 -8.56 -2.51
CA PHE A 138 8.04 -8.22 -1.09
C PHE A 138 8.06 -9.50 -0.26
N GLY A 139 9.15 -9.73 0.46
CA GLY A 139 9.22 -10.73 1.53
C GLY A 139 8.31 -10.36 2.71
N GLY A 140 8.06 -11.30 3.60
CA GLY A 140 7.17 -11.06 4.75
C GLY A 140 7.66 -9.98 5.70
N ASN A 141 6.72 -9.30 6.36
CA ASN A 141 7.00 -8.22 7.33
C ASN A 141 7.76 -7.02 6.74
N VAL A 142 7.60 -6.73 5.46
CA VAL A 142 8.16 -5.52 4.85
C VAL A 142 7.26 -4.33 5.16
N VAL A 143 7.89 -3.20 5.52
CA VAL A 143 7.22 -1.90 5.69
C VAL A 143 7.77 -0.92 4.68
N VAL A 144 6.88 -0.27 3.91
CA VAL A 144 7.22 0.80 2.97
C VAL A 144 6.71 2.13 3.50
N LEU A 145 7.61 3.12 3.63
CA LEU A 145 7.31 4.42 4.22
C LEU A 145 6.82 5.44 3.17
N PRO A 146 6.23 6.56 3.62
CA PRO A 146 5.66 7.58 2.74
C PRO A 146 6.65 8.13 1.70
N GLY A 147 6.22 8.27 0.46
CA GLY A 147 6.97 8.90 -0.62
C GLY A 147 7.96 8.00 -1.34
N VAL A 148 7.96 6.69 -1.06
CA VAL A 148 8.91 5.74 -1.63
C VAL A 148 8.46 5.26 -3.00
N THR A 149 9.42 5.22 -3.93
CA THR A 149 9.29 4.54 -5.23
C THR A 149 10.17 3.28 -5.26
N ILE A 150 9.57 2.14 -5.67
CA ILE A 150 10.29 0.87 -5.85
C ILE A 150 10.29 0.51 -7.33
N GLY A 151 11.50 0.42 -7.91
CA GLY A 151 11.70 0.13 -9.32
C GLY A 151 11.30 -1.30 -9.69
N TYR A 152 10.90 -1.49 -10.94
CA TYR A 152 10.44 -2.77 -11.49
C TYR A 152 11.46 -3.90 -11.29
N GLY A 153 10.99 -5.14 -11.22
CA GLY A 153 11.82 -6.33 -11.14
C GLY A 153 12.68 -6.41 -9.87
N SER A 154 12.36 -5.64 -8.83
CA SER A 154 13.13 -5.64 -7.58
C SER A 154 12.54 -6.59 -6.54
N VAL A 155 13.39 -7.09 -5.67
CA VAL A 155 13.03 -7.95 -4.53
C VAL A 155 13.37 -7.24 -3.24
N ILE A 156 12.40 -7.14 -2.34
CA ILE A 156 12.58 -6.58 -1.00
C ILE A 156 12.59 -7.73 0.01
N GLY A 157 13.73 -7.94 0.65
CA GLY A 157 13.93 -9.01 1.62
C GLY A 157 13.03 -8.88 2.85
N ALA A 158 12.63 -10.01 3.44
CA ALA A 158 11.75 -10.04 4.59
C ALA A 158 12.28 -9.21 5.78
N GLY A 159 11.37 -8.61 6.55
CA GLY A 159 11.68 -7.78 7.71
C GLY A 159 12.28 -6.41 7.39
N SER A 160 12.25 -5.98 6.12
CA SER A 160 12.83 -4.70 5.71
C SER A 160 11.92 -3.52 6.02
N VAL A 161 12.55 -2.37 6.33
CA VAL A 161 11.89 -1.07 6.40
C VAL A 161 12.43 -0.17 5.29
N VAL A 162 11.61 0.02 4.25
CA VAL A 162 11.98 0.79 3.05
C VAL A 162 11.72 2.27 3.30
N THR A 163 12.80 3.03 3.52
CA THR A 163 12.77 4.43 3.94
C THR A 163 13.14 5.42 2.82
N ARG A 164 13.50 4.92 1.64
CA ARG A 164 13.89 5.68 0.45
C ARG A 164 13.73 4.83 -0.80
N ASP A 165 13.77 5.48 -1.95
CA ASP A 165 13.61 4.82 -3.25
C ASP A 165 14.58 3.65 -3.44
N VAL A 166 14.07 2.62 -4.12
CA VAL A 166 14.82 1.42 -4.52
C VAL A 166 14.91 1.40 -6.04
N PRO A 167 16.12 1.35 -6.61
CA PRO A 167 16.27 1.29 -8.07
C PRO A 167 15.74 -0.04 -8.64
N PRO A 168 15.47 -0.10 -9.95
CA PRO A 168 14.96 -1.33 -10.58
C PRO A 168 16.00 -2.46 -10.60
N GLY A 169 15.52 -3.70 -10.63
CA GLY A 169 16.33 -4.90 -10.82
C GLY A 169 17.32 -5.18 -9.70
N VAL A 170 16.95 -4.94 -8.45
CA VAL A 170 17.84 -5.16 -7.30
C VAL A 170 17.19 -6.03 -6.22
N LEU A 171 18.05 -6.72 -5.47
CA LEU A 171 17.71 -7.22 -4.13
C LEU A 171 18.07 -6.13 -3.13
N ALA A 172 17.10 -5.69 -2.35
CA ALA A 172 17.29 -4.76 -1.23
C ALA A 172 16.75 -5.38 0.07
N ALA A 173 17.39 -5.14 1.18
CA ALA A 173 16.94 -5.68 2.46
C ALA A 173 17.44 -4.86 3.67
N GLY A 174 16.85 -5.11 4.83
CA GLY A 174 17.27 -4.60 6.12
C GLY A 174 16.44 -3.46 6.70
N ASN A 175 16.80 -3.02 7.89
CA ASN A 175 16.22 -1.86 8.57
C ASN A 175 17.34 -0.91 9.03
N PRO A 176 17.52 0.25 8.36
CA PRO A 176 16.84 0.68 7.15
C PRO A 176 17.25 -0.15 5.92
N CYS A 177 16.29 -0.34 4.99
CA CYS A 177 16.50 -1.13 3.77
C CYS A 177 17.62 -0.51 2.90
N ARG A 178 18.50 -1.37 2.37
CA ARG A 178 19.60 -0.99 1.47
C ARG A 178 19.72 -1.98 0.33
N VAL A 179 20.18 -1.51 -0.82
CA VAL A 179 20.52 -2.38 -1.95
C VAL A 179 21.66 -3.32 -1.53
N ILE A 180 21.43 -4.61 -1.70
CA ILE A 180 22.39 -5.69 -1.44
C ILE A 180 23.18 -6.01 -2.70
N ARG A 181 22.44 -6.22 -3.82
CA ARG A 181 23.04 -6.54 -5.14
C ARG A 181 22.05 -6.29 -6.27
N ARG A 182 22.56 -6.21 -7.49
CA ARG A 182 21.74 -6.27 -8.69
C ARG A 182 21.25 -7.71 -8.92
N LEU A 183 20.04 -7.82 -9.45
CA LEU A 183 19.51 -9.10 -9.95
C LEU A 183 19.96 -9.21 -11.41
N VAL A 184 20.70 -10.27 -11.71
CA VAL A 184 21.03 -10.64 -13.09
C VAL A 184 19.96 -11.63 -13.53
N PRO A 185 19.38 -11.54 -14.73
CA PRO A 185 18.51 -12.58 -15.24
C PRO A 185 19.27 -13.92 -15.17
N GLU A 186 18.65 -14.97 -14.63
CA GLU A 186 19.22 -16.31 -14.71
C GLU A 186 19.21 -16.68 -16.19
N GLU A 187 20.40 -16.94 -16.74
CA GLU A 187 20.52 -17.55 -18.07
C GLU A 187 19.93 -18.97 -17.97
N GLY A 188 18.73 -19.15 -18.57
CA GLY A 188 18.01 -20.42 -18.62
C GLY A 188 18.67 -21.42 -19.60
#